data_3eab1a983878ac666487131c84f7240b
#
_entry.id   3eab1a983878ac666487131c84f7240b
#
_cell.length_a   1.000
_cell.length_b   1.000
_cell.length_c   1.000
_cell.angle_alpha   90.00
_cell.angle_beta   90.00
_cell.angle_gamma   90.00
#
_symmetry.space_group_name_H-M   'P 1'
#
loop_
_entity.id
_entity.type
_entity.pdbx_description
1 polymer ?
#
loop_
_entity_poly.entity_id
_entity_poly.type
_entity_poly.pdbx_seq_one_letter_code
_entity_poly.pdbx_strand_id
1 'polypeptide(L)'
;MVALLRDKDVDLIDLREEIEKARFDWSSLFFVTDHHWKPKTGLWASGLIMKHLSEKYGYDINESYYDYDNYESHVKKDWMLGAVGRRTGAWYDGLDDIEILNPKFDTDFYFWGVSDNGEEIREGDFWHSMYLWDNLKTRSDFVNNSYSTYIGKEYSINTITNRMAKNDLKVLIIRESFSCVLTPFISLNSKETTSIDLRRYKEQSIIDLCRETKPDVVLLPYNPSAFSMKQFEFF
;
A
#
# COMPACT_ATOMS: atom_id res chain seq x y z
N MET A 1 -19.58 -11.60 5.29
CA MET A 1 -18.69 -11.61 4.12
C MET A 1 -17.46 -12.49 4.34
N VAL A 2 -16.64 -12.29 5.38
CA VAL A 2 -15.47 -13.14 5.67
C VAL A 2 -15.81 -14.62 5.68
N ALA A 3 -16.88 -15.03 6.37
CA ALA A 3 -17.37 -16.42 6.37
C ALA A 3 -17.69 -16.92 4.94
N LEU A 4 -18.35 -16.09 4.13
CA LEU A 4 -18.67 -16.44 2.73
C LEU A 4 -17.42 -16.63 1.87
N LEU A 5 -16.39 -15.80 2.06
CA LEU A 5 -15.13 -15.94 1.33
C LEU A 5 -14.40 -17.23 1.75
N ARG A 6 -14.39 -17.55 3.03
CA ARG A 6 -13.85 -18.82 3.56
C ARG A 6 -14.60 -20.02 3.02
N ASP A 7 -15.94 -19.98 2.95
CA ASP A 7 -16.78 -21.03 2.38
C ASP A 7 -16.55 -21.25 0.88
N LYS A 8 -16.00 -20.25 0.19
CA LYS A 8 -15.63 -20.31 -1.24
C LYS A 8 -14.16 -20.64 -1.47
N ASP A 9 -13.46 -21.05 -0.42
CA ASP A 9 -12.03 -21.42 -0.46
C ASP A 9 -11.13 -20.29 -0.98
N VAL A 10 -11.56 -19.03 -0.73
CA VAL A 10 -10.75 -17.86 -1.04
C VAL A 10 -9.65 -17.73 0.01
N ASP A 11 -8.41 -17.60 -0.46
CA ASP A 11 -7.28 -17.34 0.44
C ASP A 11 -7.43 -15.96 1.08
N LEU A 12 -7.63 -15.94 2.39
CA LEU A 12 -8.05 -14.74 3.11
C LEU A 12 -7.20 -14.52 4.37
N ILE A 13 -6.66 -13.32 4.50
CA ILE A 13 -6.06 -12.81 5.73
C ILE A 13 -7.01 -11.77 6.32
N ASP A 14 -7.60 -12.07 7.48
CA ASP A 14 -8.39 -11.09 8.23
C ASP A 14 -7.48 -10.30 9.19
N LEU A 15 -7.08 -9.11 8.78
CA LEU A 15 -6.19 -8.26 9.57
C LEU A 15 -6.76 -7.88 10.95
N ARG A 16 -8.08 -7.94 11.16
CA ARG A 16 -8.69 -7.69 12.47
C ARG A 16 -8.30 -8.78 13.46
N GLU A 17 -8.35 -10.06 13.01
CA GLU A 17 -7.90 -11.19 13.82
C GLU A 17 -6.40 -11.10 14.13
N GLU A 18 -5.59 -10.66 13.16
CA GLU A 18 -4.14 -10.49 13.34
C GLU A 18 -3.81 -9.34 14.29
N ILE A 19 -4.54 -8.23 14.25
CA ILE A 19 -4.42 -7.10 15.19
C ILE A 19 -4.73 -7.56 16.62
N GLU A 20 -5.81 -8.34 16.81
CA GLU A 20 -6.19 -8.89 18.10
C GLU A 20 -5.13 -9.86 18.65
N LYS A 21 -4.59 -10.75 17.81
CA LYS A 21 -3.50 -11.67 18.18
C LYS A 21 -2.24 -10.90 18.60
N ALA A 22 -1.90 -9.85 17.86
CA ALA A 22 -0.75 -9.00 18.14
C ALA A 22 -0.97 -8.08 19.36
N ARG A 23 -2.20 -7.97 19.86
CA ARG A 23 -2.60 -7.09 20.97
C ARG A 23 -2.26 -5.63 20.74
N PHE A 24 -2.40 -5.18 19.50
CA PHE A 24 -2.20 -3.77 19.18
C PHE A 24 -3.34 -2.92 19.72
N ASP A 25 -2.98 -1.72 20.17
CA ASP A 25 -3.97 -0.68 20.40
C ASP A 25 -4.46 -0.14 19.04
N TRP A 26 -5.75 -0.29 18.77
CA TRP A 26 -6.40 0.17 17.54
C TRP A 26 -6.14 1.64 17.25
N SER A 27 -6.10 2.49 18.26
CA SER A 27 -5.85 3.93 18.12
C SER A 27 -4.44 4.24 17.61
N SER A 28 -3.49 3.34 17.83
CA SER A 28 -2.11 3.49 17.35
C SER A 28 -1.93 3.17 15.87
N LEU A 29 -2.85 2.42 15.26
CA LEU A 29 -2.73 1.87 13.92
C LEU A 29 -3.16 2.84 12.81
N PHE A 30 -4.08 3.76 13.15
CA PHE A 30 -4.71 4.69 12.20
C PHE A 30 -4.34 6.13 12.52
N PHE A 31 -4.48 7.00 11.54
CA PHE A 31 -4.43 8.43 11.79
C PHE A 31 -5.67 8.87 12.59
N VAL A 32 -5.55 9.95 13.34
CA VAL A 32 -6.67 10.50 14.13
C VAL A 32 -7.58 11.32 13.22
N THR A 33 -6.98 12.12 12.35
CA THR A 33 -7.72 13.04 11.46
C THR A 33 -8.03 12.41 10.09
N ASP A 34 -7.62 11.16 9.85
CA ASP A 34 -7.86 10.44 8.60
C ASP A 34 -8.28 8.99 8.85
N HIS A 35 -9.02 8.42 7.90
CA HIS A 35 -9.48 7.04 7.99
C HIS A 35 -8.41 6.01 7.59
N HIS A 36 -7.29 6.44 7.05
CA HIS A 36 -6.23 5.54 6.65
C HIS A 36 -5.36 5.08 7.83
N TRP A 37 -4.72 3.95 7.65
CA TRP A 37 -3.70 3.46 8.57
C TRP A 37 -2.37 4.21 8.42
N LYS A 38 -1.55 4.12 9.46
CA LYS A 38 -0.21 4.70 9.48
C LYS A 38 0.78 3.84 8.69
N PRO A 39 1.89 4.40 8.23
CA PRO A 39 2.92 3.67 7.48
C PRO A 39 3.47 2.43 8.19
N LYS A 40 3.69 2.54 9.50
CA LYS A 40 4.12 1.40 10.33
C LYS A 40 3.12 0.25 10.30
N THR A 41 1.83 0.55 10.26
CA THR A 41 0.77 -0.46 10.13
C THR A 41 0.80 -1.11 8.75
N GLY A 42 1.02 -0.32 7.70
CA GLY A 42 1.19 -0.85 6.34
C GLY A 42 2.42 -1.76 6.19
N LEU A 43 3.54 -1.40 6.81
CA LEU A 43 4.74 -2.24 6.87
C LEU A 43 4.45 -3.59 7.55
N TRP A 44 3.83 -3.56 8.73
CA TRP A 44 3.44 -4.77 9.46
C TRP A 44 2.48 -5.65 8.65
N ALA A 45 1.43 -5.06 8.05
CA ALA A 45 0.47 -5.80 7.23
C ALA A 45 1.12 -6.42 6.00
N SER A 46 2.07 -5.73 5.38
CA SER A 46 2.87 -6.27 4.27
C SER A 46 3.69 -7.48 4.71
N GLY A 47 4.28 -7.42 5.90
CA GLY A 47 5.01 -8.56 6.49
C GLY A 47 4.12 -9.79 6.69
N LEU A 48 2.90 -9.61 7.20
CA LEU A 48 1.94 -10.71 7.33
C LEU A 48 1.57 -11.34 5.99
N ILE A 49 1.30 -10.52 4.97
CA ILE A 49 0.96 -10.99 3.64
C ILE A 49 2.12 -11.80 3.06
N MET A 50 3.33 -11.26 3.10
CA MET A 50 4.49 -11.91 2.50
C MET A 50 4.90 -13.17 3.26
N LYS A 51 4.79 -13.18 4.60
CA LYS A 51 4.96 -14.38 5.41
C LYS A 51 3.96 -15.47 5.04
N HIS A 52 2.68 -15.11 4.88
CA HIS A 52 1.66 -16.05 4.42
C HIS A 52 2.00 -16.66 3.05
N LEU A 53 2.50 -15.85 2.12
CA LEU A 53 2.93 -16.34 0.80
C LEU A 53 4.12 -17.29 0.91
N SER A 54 5.08 -17.01 1.80
CA SER A 54 6.21 -17.90 2.09
C SER A 54 5.74 -19.24 2.67
N GLU A 55 4.93 -19.20 3.72
CA GLU A 55 4.48 -20.40 4.44
C GLU A 55 3.57 -21.30 3.60
N LYS A 56 2.67 -20.68 2.82
CA LYS A 56 1.66 -21.42 2.06
C LYS A 56 2.13 -21.84 0.66
N TYR A 57 2.90 -21.01 0.00
CA TYR A 57 3.27 -21.18 -1.40
C TYR A 57 4.78 -21.37 -1.62
N GLY A 58 5.59 -21.26 -0.56
CA GLY A 58 7.02 -21.56 -0.62
C GLY A 58 7.89 -20.46 -1.27
N TYR A 59 7.40 -19.23 -1.37
CA TYR A 59 8.21 -18.13 -1.88
C TYR A 59 9.35 -17.80 -0.91
N ASP A 60 10.53 -17.55 -1.44
CA ASP A 60 11.69 -17.09 -0.66
C ASP A 60 11.51 -15.61 -0.29
N ILE A 61 11.16 -15.37 0.96
CA ILE A 61 10.83 -14.05 1.50
C ILE A 61 11.84 -13.69 2.61
N ASN A 62 12.43 -12.51 2.51
CA ASN A 62 13.24 -11.97 3.59
C ASN A 62 12.33 -11.25 4.60
N GLU A 63 11.98 -11.95 5.69
CA GLU A 63 11.10 -11.41 6.74
C GLU A 63 11.72 -10.19 7.45
N SER A 64 13.04 -10.04 7.47
CA SER A 64 13.70 -8.90 8.11
C SER A 64 13.36 -7.55 7.44
N TYR A 65 12.89 -7.57 6.19
CA TYR A 65 12.43 -6.37 5.50
C TYR A 65 11.17 -5.76 6.12
N TYR A 66 10.47 -6.48 6.98
CA TYR A 66 9.25 -6.02 7.65
C TYR A 66 9.47 -5.72 9.14
N ASP A 67 10.70 -5.81 9.62
CA ASP A 67 11.08 -5.35 10.95
C ASP A 67 11.25 -3.82 10.92
N TYR A 68 10.45 -3.12 11.73
CA TYR A 68 10.48 -1.67 11.82
C TYR A 68 11.85 -1.12 12.23
N ASP A 69 12.62 -1.85 13.01
CA ASP A 69 13.95 -1.45 13.45
C ASP A 69 14.96 -1.38 12.29
N ASN A 70 14.64 -1.98 11.14
CA ASN A 70 15.42 -1.89 9.91
C ASN A 70 15.08 -0.65 9.05
N TYR A 71 14.34 0.31 9.61
CA TYR A 71 13.99 1.55 8.93
C TYR A 71 14.49 2.77 9.70
N GLU A 72 14.88 3.78 8.96
CA GLU A 72 15.00 5.13 9.45
C GLU A 72 13.63 5.82 9.34
N SER A 73 13.15 6.34 10.46
CA SER A 73 11.85 7.00 10.54
C SER A 73 12.02 8.51 10.46
N HIS A 74 11.44 9.12 9.43
CA HIS A 74 11.43 10.57 9.22
C HIS A 74 10.02 11.10 9.51
N VAL A 75 9.85 11.81 10.62
CA VAL A 75 8.55 12.30 11.08
C VAL A 75 8.43 13.81 10.88
N LYS A 76 7.41 14.24 10.14
CA LYS A 76 6.96 15.63 10.13
C LYS A 76 5.82 15.80 11.11
N LYS A 77 6.06 16.53 12.20
CA LYS A 77 5.11 16.79 13.27
C LYS A 77 4.00 17.73 12.85
N ASP A 78 2.77 17.47 13.33
CA ASP A 78 1.58 18.29 13.10
C ASP A 78 1.45 18.69 11.60
N TRP A 79 1.58 17.70 10.72
CA TRP A 79 1.73 17.97 9.28
C TRP A 79 0.47 17.68 8.46
N MET A 80 -0.34 16.69 8.86
CA MET A 80 -1.46 16.21 8.06
C MET A 80 -2.81 16.50 8.72
N LEU A 81 -3.73 17.14 7.97
CA LEU A 81 -5.15 17.19 8.27
C LEU A 81 -5.89 16.26 7.30
N GLY A 82 -6.25 15.09 7.77
CA GLY A 82 -6.89 14.07 6.95
C GLY A 82 -8.35 14.34 6.61
N ALA A 83 -8.99 13.41 5.91
CA ALA A 83 -10.35 13.56 5.40
C ALA A 83 -11.40 13.75 6.51
N VAL A 84 -11.20 13.14 7.68
CA VAL A 84 -12.07 13.31 8.86
C VAL A 84 -11.84 14.69 9.46
N GLY A 85 -10.59 15.06 9.73
CA GLY A 85 -10.23 16.35 10.29
C GLY A 85 -10.68 17.55 9.44
N ARG A 86 -10.73 17.40 8.11
CA ARG A 86 -11.27 18.44 7.20
C ARG A 86 -12.76 18.68 7.37
N ARG A 87 -13.50 17.68 7.87
CA ARG A 87 -14.94 17.79 8.13
C ARG A 87 -15.24 18.35 9.51
N THR A 88 -14.42 18.00 10.51
CA THR A 88 -14.59 18.40 11.91
C THR A 88 -13.83 19.68 12.27
N GLY A 89 -12.79 20.02 11.49
CA GLY A 89 -11.88 21.13 11.74
C GLY A 89 -10.71 20.72 12.66
N ALA A 90 -9.53 21.34 12.42
CA ALA A 90 -8.30 21.07 13.18
C ALA A 90 -8.40 21.40 14.67
N TRP A 91 -9.41 22.15 15.09
CA TRP A 91 -9.66 22.50 16.50
C TRP A 91 -10.13 21.32 17.35
N TYR A 92 -10.65 20.27 16.74
CA TYR A 92 -11.21 19.14 17.48
C TYR A 92 -10.13 18.13 17.88
N ASP A 93 -9.33 17.67 16.91
CA ASP A 93 -8.34 16.60 17.12
C ASP A 93 -6.89 17.03 16.75
N GLY A 94 -6.67 18.29 16.38
CA GLY A 94 -5.35 18.78 15.96
C GLY A 94 -4.99 18.30 14.55
N LEU A 95 -3.72 17.96 14.39
CA LEU A 95 -3.13 17.46 13.16
C LEU A 95 -2.37 16.17 13.44
N ASP A 96 -2.35 15.27 12.47
CA ASP A 96 -1.52 14.07 12.53
C ASP A 96 -0.06 14.36 12.15
N ASP A 97 0.83 13.60 12.73
CA ASP A 97 2.20 13.45 12.23
C ASP A 97 2.18 12.59 10.97
N ILE A 98 3.02 12.92 9.99
CA ILE A 98 3.27 12.06 8.84
C ILE A 98 4.67 11.43 8.96
N GLU A 99 4.72 10.12 8.96
CA GLU A 99 5.94 9.34 9.03
C GLU A 99 6.32 8.79 7.66
N ILE A 100 7.59 8.87 7.30
CA ILE A 100 8.18 8.27 6.11
C ILE A 100 9.26 7.29 6.56
N LEU A 101 9.13 6.04 6.14
CA LEU A 101 10.02 4.95 6.49
C LEU A 101 11.05 4.69 5.39
N ASN A 102 12.32 4.90 5.67
CA ASN A 102 13.41 4.61 4.73
C ASN A 102 14.16 3.34 5.14
N PRO A 103 14.24 2.30 4.29
CA PRO A 103 15.05 1.12 4.58
C PRO A 103 16.51 1.46 4.88
N LYS A 104 17.09 0.83 5.92
CA LYS A 104 18.52 0.92 6.23
C LYS A 104 19.36 -0.07 5.42
N PHE A 105 18.73 -0.87 4.59
CA PHE A 105 19.35 -1.85 3.70
C PHE A 105 19.28 -1.38 2.24
N ASP A 106 20.18 -1.91 1.41
CA ASP A 106 20.27 -1.55 0.00
C ASP A 106 19.01 -1.96 -0.77
N THR A 107 18.58 -1.08 -1.65
CA THR A 107 17.42 -1.29 -2.53
C THR A 107 17.67 -0.63 -3.88
N ASP A 108 17.14 -1.23 -4.96
CA ASP A 108 17.19 -0.64 -6.32
C ASP A 108 15.92 -1.01 -7.08
N PHE A 109 15.18 0.02 -7.51
CA PHE A 109 13.89 -0.13 -8.18
C PHE A 109 13.81 0.66 -9.47
N TYR A 110 12.99 0.14 -10.37
CA TYR A 110 12.43 0.87 -11.49
C TYR A 110 10.93 0.99 -11.26
N PHE A 111 10.45 2.21 -11.18
CA PHE A 111 9.03 2.53 -11.08
C PHE A 111 8.56 3.12 -12.41
N TRP A 112 7.45 2.60 -12.92
CA TRP A 112 6.68 3.17 -14.01
C TRP A 112 5.22 3.31 -13.56
N GLY A 113 4.56 4.41 -13.92
CA GLY A 113 3.15 4.60 -13.59
C GLY A 113 2.46 5.57 -14.53
N VAL A 114 1.13 5.41 -14.68
CA VAL A 114 0.26 6.26 -15.49
C VAL A 114 -0.74 6.98 -14.58
N SER A 115 -0.78 8.29 -14.69
CA SER A 115 -1.72 9.16 -13.99
C SER A 115 -2.45 10.06 -14.96
N ASP A 116 -3.39 10.86 -14.47
CA ASP A 116 -4.09 11.89 -15.28
C ASP A 116 -3.09 12.91 -15.90
N ASN A 117 -1.87 13.01 -15.33
CA ASN A 117 -0.80 13.89 -15.82
C ASN A 117 0.16 13.21 -16.83
N GLY A 118 -0.12 11.96 -17.20
CA GLY A 118 0.71 11.18 -18.11
C GLY A 118 1.56 10.12 -17.40
N GLU A 119 2.56 9.62 -18.12
CA GLU A 119 3.49 8.62 -17.62
C GLU A 119 4.56 9.25 -16.71
N GLU A 120 4.96 8.51 -15.70
CA GLU A 120 6.03 8.86 -14.79
C GLU A 120 6.98 7.68 -14.59
N ILE A 121 8.27 7.94 -14.65
CA ILE A 121 9.34 6.97 -14.40
C ILE A 121 10.21 7.51 -13.26
N ARG A 122 10.52 6.64 -12.30
CA ARG A 122 11.51 6.89 -11.25
C ARG A 122 12.42 5.68 -11.08
N GLU A 123 13.69 5.93 -10.77
CA GLU A 123 14.68 4.87 -10.59
C GLU A 123 15.56 5.16 -9.38
N GLY A 124 16.10 4.10 -8.79
CA GLY A 124 17.03 4.16 -7.68
C GLY A 124 16.54 3.43 -6.44
N ASP A 125 17.01 3.87 -5.28
CA ASP A 125 16.64 3.28 -4.00
C ASP A 125 15.16 3.52 -3.63
N PHE A 126 14.76 2.95 -2.50
CA PHE A 126 13.39 3.06 -2.00
C PHE A 126 12.95 4.52 -1.80
N TRP A 127 13.86 5.36 -1.29
CA TRP A 127 13.59 6.77 -1.03
C TRP A 127 13.27 7.57 -2.29
N HIS A 128 13.98 7.32 -3.39
CA HIS A 128 13.82 8.05 -4.64
C HIS A 128 12.70 7.47 -5.52
N SER A 129 12.46 6.17 -5.44
CA SER A 129 11.52 5.50 -6.33
C SER A 129 10.10 5.43 -5.78
N MET A 130 9.93 5.33 -4.42
CA MET A 130 8.63 5.01 -3.83
C MET A 130 7.82 6.21 -3.37
N TYR A 131 8.41 7.39 -3.23
CA TYR A 131 7.74 8.53 -2.63
C TYR A 131 7.48 9.68 -3.60
N LEU A 132 6.28 10.27 -3.52
CA LEU A 132 5.88 11.50 -4.22
C LEU A 132 6.18 12.70 -3.31
N TRP A 133 7.45 13.14 -3.30
CA TRP A 133 7.96 14.17 -2.40
C TRP A 133 7.25 15.53 -2.50
N ASP A 134 6.69 15.84 -3.66
CA ASP A 134 5.93 17.05 -3.87
C ASP A 134 4.73 17.18 -2.93
N ASN A 135 4.14 16.05 -2.53
CA ASN A 135 3.03 16.02 -1.59
C ASN A 135 3.43 16.34 -0.14
N LEU A 136 4.73 16.41 0.16
CA LEU A 136 5.27 16.82 1.46
C LEU A 136 5.91 18.22 1.47
N LYS A 137 5.92 18.93 0.35
CA LYS A 137 6.53 20.28 0.27
C LYS A 137 5.77 21.30 1.10
N THR A 138 4.46 21.17 1.16
CA THR A 138 3.58 22.04 1.93
C THR A 138 2.81 21.25 2.97
N ARG A 139 2.52 21.86 4.11
CA ARG A 139 1.68 21.29 5.15
C ARG A 139 0.31 20.94 4.57
N SER A 140 -0.18 19.74 4.89
CA SER A 140 -1.48 19.28 4.46
C SER A 140 -2.56 19.97 5.30
N ASP A 141 -3.11 21.03 4.77
CA ASP A 141 -4.32 21.67 5.26
C ASP A 141 -5.54 21.25 4.41
N PHE A 142 -6.36 22.19 3.97
CA PHE A 142 -7.57 21.88 3.22
C PHE A 142 -7.35 21.43 1.77
N VAL A 143 -6.17 21.63 1.21
CA VAL A 143 -5.90 21.41 -0.22
C VAL A 143 -5.02 20.19 -0.44
N ASN A 144 -3.99 20.01 0.38
CA ASN A 144 -2.97 19.01 0.18
C ASN A 144 -3.21 17.76 1.02
N ASN A 145 -2.90 16.57 0.48
CA ASN A 145 -3.02 15.31 1.20
C ASN A 145 -1.66 14.60 1.31
N SER A 146 -0.99 14.78 2.44
CA SER A 146 0.33 14.18 2.69
C SER A 146 0.33 12.66 2.67
N TYR A 147 -0.81 12.00 2.89
CA TYR A 147 -0.94 10.54 2.72
C TYR A 147 -0.61 10.09 1.29
N SER A 148 -0.89 10.93 0.29
CA SER A 148 -0.54 10.65 -1.12
C SER A 148 0.97 10.69 -1.43
N THR A 149 1.82 10.97 -0.46
CA THR A 149 3.28 10.78 -0.59
C THR A 149 3.63 9.32 -0.86
N TYR A 150 2.85 8.39 -0.32
CA TYR A 150 3.00 6.97 -0.60
C TYR A 150 2.45 6.64 -1.99
N ILE A 151 3.17 5.78 -2.72
CA ILE A 151 2.86 5.37 -4.10
C ILE A 151 1.45 4.84 -4.24
N GLY A 152 0.87 5.15 -5.38
CA GLY A 152 -0.30 4.46 -5.89
C GLY A 152 -1.59 5.23 -5.83
N LYS A 153 -1.67 6.37 -5.15
CA LYS A 153 -2.92 7.11 -5.06
C LYS A 153 -3.30 7.79 -6.38
N GLU A 154 -2.33 8.36 -7.07
CA GLU A 154 -2.57 9.16 -8.28
C GLU A 154 -2.49 8.35 -9.58
N TYR A 155 -2.04 7.09 -9.54
CA TYR A 155 -1.86 6.25 -10.72
C TYR A 155 -3.08 5.38 -10.99
N SER A 156 -3.52 5.29 -12.25
CA SER A 156 -4.48 4.28 -12.71
C SER A 156 -3.86 2.89 -12.68
N ILE A 157 -2.61 2.81 -13.12
CA ILE A 157 -1.74 1.63 -13.07
C ILE A 157 -0.32 2.08 -12.74
N ASN A 158 0.38 1.28 -11.96
CA ASN A 158 1.82 1.39 -11.82
C ASN A 158 2.48 0.02 -11.68
N THR A 159 3.72 -0.07 -12.14
CA THR A 159 4.56 -1.27 -12.01
C THR A 159 5.88 -0.89 -11.35
N ILE A 160 6.27 -1.67 -10.35
CA ILE A 160 7.52 -1.55 -9.63
C ILE A 160 8.32 -2.81 -9.93
N THR A 161 9.48 -2.66 -10.57
CA THR A 161 10.45 -3.73 -10.76
C THR A 161 11.54 -3.62 -9.72
N ASN A 162 11.71 -4.64 -8.89
CA ASN A 162 12.80 -4.74 -7.93
C ASN A 162 14.02 -5.37 -8.62
N ARG A 163 15.07 -4.57 -8.83
CA ARG A 163 16.31 -5.02 -9.47
C ARG A 163 17.16 -5.90 -8.56
N MET A 164 16.90 -5.89 -7.25
CA MET A 164 17.60 -6.68 -6.22
C MET A 164 16.77 -7.88 -5.72
N ALA A 165 15.61 -8.16 -6.34
CA ALA A 165 14.77 -9.29 -5.93
C ALA A 165 15.52 -10.62 -6.00
N LYS A 166 15.34 -11.46 -4.98
CA LYS A 166 15.95 -12.80 -4.89
C LYS A 166 15.05 -13.90 -5.44
N ASN A 167 13.81 -13.58 -5.77
CA ASN A 167 12.83 -14.49 -6.34
C ASN A 167 12.22 -13.85 -7.60
N ASP A 168 11.41 -14.62 -8.33
CA ASP A 168 10.73 -14.16 -9.55
C ASP A 168 9.25 -13.83 -9.31
N LEU A 169 8.83 -13.67 -8.05
CA LEU A 169 7.46 -13.41 -7.64
C LEU A 169 6.89 -12.16 -8.31
N LYS A 170 5.78 -12.33 -9.03
CA LYS A 170 5.00 -11.26 -9.64
C LYS A 170 3.68 -11.08 -8.90
N VAL A 171 3.45 -9.90 -8.39
CA VAL A 171 2.24 -9.56 -7.63
C VAL A 171 1.41 -8.54 -8.38
N LEU A 172 0.13 -8.83 -8.58
CA LEU A 172 -0.86 -7.87 -9.03
C LEU A 172 -1.71 -7.42 -7.83
N ILE A 173 -1.72 -6.13 -7.55
CA ILE A 173 -2.54 -5.53 -6.49
C ILE A 173 -3.72 -4.81 -7.12
N ILE A 174 -4.94 -5.31 -6.90
CA ILE A 174 -6.17 -4.58 -7.24
C ILE A 174 -6.50 -3.73 -6.03
N ARG A 175 -6.15 -2.45 -6.10
CA ARG A 175 -6.01 -1.59 -4.94
C ARG A 175 -7.17 -0.62 -4.72
N GLU A 176 -7.28 -0.19 -3.49
CA GLU A 176 -7.90 1.05 -3.06
C GLU A 176 -6.88 1.89 -2.25
N SER A 177 -7.28 2.99 -1.64
CA SER A 177 -6.34 3.94 -1.04
C SER A 177 -5.50 3.38 0.12
N PHE A 178 -5.98 2.37 0.85
CA PHE A 178 -5.18 1.71 1.91
C PHE A 178 -3.95 1.01 1.36
N SER A 179 -4.02 0.51 0.12
CA SER A 179 -2.91 -0.17 -0.55
C SER A 179 -1.74 0.76 -0.90
N CYS A 180 -1.93 2.09 -0.84
CA CYS A 180 -0.85 3.04 -1.13
C CYS A 180 0.37 2.81 -0.25
N VAL A 181 0.17 2.45 1.01
CA VAL A 181 1.26 2.15 1.95
C VAL A 181 1.73 0.70 1.85
N LEU A 182 0.86 -0.24 1.40
CA LEU A 182 1.24 -1.65 1.21
C LEU A 182 2.16 -1.85 0.02
N THR A 183 1.82 -1.25 -1.11
CA THR A 183 2.49 -1.51 -2.40
C THR A 183 4.01 -1.35 -2.35
N PRO A 184 4.59 -0.28 -1.76
CA PRO A 184 6.04 -0.15 -1.63
C PRO A 184 6.68 -1.28 -0.84
N PHE A 185 6.07 -1.69 0.27
CA PHE A 185 6.65 -2.73 1.13
C PHE A 185 6.50 -4.14 0.54
N ILE A 186 5.40 -4.42 -0.19
CA ILE A 186 5.24 -5.67 -0.95
C ILE A 186 6.35 -5.80 -2.00
N SER A 187 6.71 -4.70 -2.68
CA SER A 187 7.74 -4.71 -3.73
C SER A 187 9.15 -5.06 -3.24
N LEU A 188 9.42 -4.99 -1.92
CA LEU A 188 10.72 -5.38 -1.36
C LEU A 188 11.05 -6.85 -1.58
N ASN A 189 10.05 -7.73 -1.56
CA ASN A 189 10.23 -9.18 -1.71
C ASN A 189 9.59 -9.75 -3.00
N SER A 190 9.19 -8.91 -3.93
CA SER A 190 8.68 -9.36 -5.23
C SER A 190 9.55 -8.84 -6.37
N LYS A 191 9.69 -9.64 -7.43
CA LYS A 191 10.40 -9.23 -8.65
C LYS A 191 9.68 -8.10 -9.35
N GLU A 192 8.37 -8.21 -9.40
CA GLU A 192 7.49 -7.23 -10.03
C GLU A 192 6.21 -7.05 -9.20
N THR A 193 5.84 -5.82 -8.96
CA THR A 193 4.58 -5.48 -8.30
C THR A 193 3.82 -4.51 -9.17
N THR A 194 2.76 -4.97 -9.81
CA THR A 194 1.82 -4.11 -10.54
C THR A 194 0.64 -3.77 -9.65
N SER A 195 0.25 -2.51 -9.58
CA SER A 195 -0.97 -2.12 -8.88
C SER A 195 -1.90 -1.30 -9.76
N ILE A 196 -3.20 -1.55 -9.65
CA ILE A 196 -4.26 -0.90 -10.43
C ILE A 196 -5.36 -0.37 -9.53
N ASP A 197 -5.88 0.80 -9.88
CA ASP A 197 -7.05 1.39 -9.23
C ASP A 197 -8.27 1.27 -10.16
N LEU A 198 -9.21 0.38 -9.84
CA LEU A 198 -10.40 0.11 -10.67
C LEU A 198 -11.29 1.34 -10.90
N ARG A 199 -11.16 2.37 -10.09
CA ARG A 199 -11.88 3.63 -10.29
C ARG A 199 -11.34 4.41 -11.48
N ARG A 200 -10.03 4.23 -11.80
CA ARG A 200 -9.28 4.97 -12.82
C ARG A 200 -8.86 4.11 -14.00
N TYR A 201 -8.47 2.85 -13.77
CA TYR A 201 -8.02 1.93 -14.80
C TYR A 201 -9.20 1.45 -15.66
N LYS A 202 -9.14 1.73 -16.98
CA LYS A 202 -10.20 1.44 -17.95
C LYS A 202 -9.69 0.85 -19.27
N GLU A 203 -8.41 0.56 -19.35
CA GLU A 203 -7.75 0.14 -20.59
C GLU A 203 -8.19 -1.26 -21.02
N GLN A 204 -8.35 -2.18 -20.06
CA GLN A 204 -8.80 -3.55 -20.32
C GLN A 204 -9.42 -4.19 -19.07
N SER A 205 -10.02 -5.37 -19.26
CA SER A 205 -10.54 -6.15 -18.13
C SER A 205 -9.40 -6.67 -17.25
N ILE A 206 -9.70 -6.90 -15.95
CA ILE A 206 -8.73 -7.51 -15.03
C ILE A 206 -8.29 -8.90 -15.49
N ILE A 207 -9.21 -9.64 -16.09
CA ILE A 207 -8.92 -10.99 -16.59
C ILE A 207 -7.90 -10.91 -17.75
N ASP A 208 -8.03 -9.95 -18.64
CA ASP A 208 -7.09 -9.78 -19.75
C ASP A 208 -5.75 -9.26 -19.25
N LEU A 209 -5.74 -8.33 -18.29
CA LEU A 209 -4.52 -7.90 -17.63
C LEU A 209 -3.80 -9.08 -16.95
N CYS A 210 -4.50 -9.96 -16.24
CA CYS A 210 -3.91 -11.15 -15.65
C CYS A 210 -3.35 -12.12 -16.70
N ARG A 211 -4.02 -12.28 -17.85
CA ARG A 211 -3.52 -13.12 -18.95
C ARG A 211 -2.25 -12.57 -19.57
N GLU A 212 -2.16 -11.25 -19.67
CA GLU A 212 -1.00 -10.55 -20.22
C GLU A 212 0.19 -10.55 -19.26
N THR A 213 -0.01 -10.10 -18.03
CA THR A 213 1.06 -9.92 -17.03
C THR A 213 1.45 -11.21 -16.33
N LYS A 214 0.53 -12.21 -16.31
CA LYS A 214 0.72 -13.53 -15.66
C LYS A 214 1.25 -13.39 -14.24
N PRO A 215 0.53 -12.71 -13.36
CA PRO A 215 0.95 -12.60 -11.97
C PRO A 215 0.86 -13.96 -11.28
N ASP A 216 1.80 -14.24 -10.39
CA ASP A 216 1.76 -15.44 -9.54
C ASP A 216 0.71 -15.28 -8.44
N VAL A 217 0.49 -14.05 -7.98
CA VAL A 217 -0.43 -13.70 -6.91
C VAL A 217 -1.25 -12.46 -7.28
N VAL A 218 -2.56 -12.53 -7.05
CA VAL A 218 -3.46 -11.37 -7.13
C VAL A 218 -3.92 -11.02 -5.71
N LEU A 219 -3.57 -9.83 -5.24
CA LEU A 219 -3.97 -9.31 -3.94
C LEU A 219 -5.13 -8.32 -4.08
N LEU A 220 -6.14 -8.47 -3.21
CA LEU A 220 -7.28 -7.56 -3.09
C LEU A 220 -7.31 -6.97 -1.66
N PRO A 221 -6.42 -6.02 -1.33
CA PRO A 221 -6.34 -5.45 0.01
C PRO A 221 -7.40 -4.36 0.22
N TYR A 222 -8.63 -4.77 0.35
CA TYR A 222 -9.78 -3.89 0.52
C TYR A 222 -10.20 -3.75 1.97
N ASN A 223 -10.53 -2.54 2.38
CA ASN A 223 -11.21 -2.35 3.65
C ASN A 223 -12.70 -2.77 3.55
N PRO A 224 -13.36 -3.17 4.65
CA PRO A 224 -14.72 -3.68 4.61
C PRO A 224 -15.76 -2.72 4.00
N SER A 225 -15.55 -1.42 4.05
CA SER A 225 -16.49 -0.43 3.49
C SER A 225 -16.49 -0.41 1.96
N ALA A 226 -15.39 -0.82 1.33
CA ALA A 226 -15.29 -0.87 -0.13
C ALA A 226 -16.21 -1.91 -0.77
N PHE A 227 -16.60 -2.94 -0.01
CA PHE A 227 -17.48 -4.01 -0.51
C PHE A 227 -18.93 -3.56 -0.76
N SER A 228 -19.34 -2.43 -0.25
CA SER A 228 -20.65 -1.82 -0.58
C SER A 228 -20.63 -1.00 -1.87
N MET A 229 -19.44 -0.76 -2.42
CA MET A 229 -19.27 -0.01 -3.66
C MET A 229 -19.24 -0.97 -4.84
N LYS A 230 -19.76 -0.55 -6.00
CA LYS A 230 -19.68 -1.30 -7.27
C LYS A 230 -18.23 -1.33 -7.83
N GLN A 231 -17.25 -1.65 -6.96
CA GLN A 231 -15.81 -1.64 -7.31
C GLN A 231 -15.31 -3.00 -7.77
N PHE A 232 -16.15 -4.04 -7.78
CA PHE A 232 -15.78 -5.40 -8.14
C PHE A 232 -16.32 -5.82 -9.52
N GLU A 233 -16.53 -4.87 -10.42
CA GLU A 233 -16.82 -5.16 -11.81
C GLU A 233 -15.48 -5.50 -12.51
N PHE A 234 -15.06 -6.76 -12.43
CA PHE A 234 -13.80 -7.26 -13.02
C PHE A 234 -13.87 -7.54 -14.53
N PHE A 235 -15.02 -7.29 -15.15
CA PHE A 235 -15.33 -7.65 -16.55
C PHE A 235 -15.52 -6.40 -17.42
#